data_85c1edb701b63954c764be3f482f6b43
#
_entry.id   85c1edb701b63954c764be3f482f6b43
#
_cell.length_a   1.000
_cell.length_b   1.000
_cell.length_c   1.000
_cell.angle_alpha   90.00
_cell.angle_beta   90.00
_cell.angle_gamma   90.00
#
_symmetry.space_group_name_H-M   'P 1'
#
loop_
_entity.id
_entity.type
_entity.pdbx_description
1 polymer ?
#
loop_
_entity_poly.entity_id
_entity_poly.type
_entity_poly.pdbx_seq_one_letter_code
_entity_poly.pdbx_strand_id
1 'polypeptide(L)'
;TDLGLVNTKEMFQKALEGKYAVPAYNFNNMEQLQGIILGCVESRSPVILQVSGSARKYANPTLLRYMAMGAVQMAKDAGADIPIALHLDHGDSFELARSCIDSGFSSVMLDGSHHPFEKNAEITKQVVDYAHAREVTVEGELGVLAGVEDEVSHEVSHYTKPAEVEEFVAGTGVDSLAISIGTSHGAYKFKVKPGGKVPPLRFDILEDVARRVPGFPIVLHGASAVVPEYVRMINRFGGKMEDAVGIPEEQLRKAAGSAVCKINIDSDGRLAMTAIIRKIFAENPAEFDPRKYLGPAREELIKMVKLKNETVLGSAGRA
;
A
#
# COMPACT_ATOMS: atom_id res chain seq x y z
N THR A 1 -2.94 19.27 -5.57
CA THR A 1 -4.33 19.23 -6.07
C THR A 1 -5.25 20.17 -5.31
N ASP A 2 -6.44 20.46 -5.84
CA ASP A 2 -7.48 21.28 -5.16
C ASP A 2 -7.95 20.67 -3.82
N LEU A 3 -7.62 19.39 -3.61
CA LEU A 3 -7.94 18.65 -2.37
C LEU A 3 -6.90 18.85 -1.26
N GLY A 4 -5.82 19.61 -1.51
CA GLY A 4 -4.69 19.75 -0.59
C GLY A 4 -3.73 18.57 -0.57
N LEU A 5 -3.88 17.64 -1.52
CA LEU A 5 -3.02 16.47 -1.69
C LEU A 5 -1.75 16.81 -2.46
N VAL A 6 -0.65 16.15 -2.15
CA VAL A 6 0.60 16.17 -2.90
C VAL A 6 0.73 14.95 -3.81
N ASN A 7 1.51 15.04 -4.89
CA ASN A 7 1.92 13.85 -5.64
C ASN A 7 3.12 13.15 -4.96
N THR A 8 3.52 12.00 -5.48
CA THR A 8 4.53 11.17 -4.81
C THR A 8 5.98 11.58 -5.13
N LYS A 9 6.21 12.49 -6.06
CA LYS A 9 7.56 12.80 -6.57
C LYS A 9 8.54 13.21 -5.48
N GLU A 10 8.19 14.27 -4.72
CA GLU A 10 9.05 14.76 -3.64
C GLU A 10 9.11 13.77 -2.47
N MET A 11 7.99 13.10 -2.17
CA MET A 11 7.93 12.07 -1.12
C MET A 11 8.93 10.94 -1.39
N PHE A 12 9.02 10.46 -2.63
CA PHE A 12 9.92 9.37 -3.00
C PHE A 12 11.38 9.81 -3.05
N GLN A 13 11.65 11.03 -3.51
CA GLN A 13 13.00 11.58 -3.45
C GLN A 13 13.52 11.64 -2.01
N LYS A 14 12.74 12.19 -1.08
CA LYS A 14 13.07 12.24 0.35
C LYS A 14 13.22 10.84 0.96
N ALA A 15 12.40 9.89 0.53
CA ALA A 15 12.46 8.51 1.00
C ALA A 15 13.77 7.82 0.59
N LEU A 16 14.19 7.98 -0.66
CA LEU A 16 15.46 7.45 -1.17
C LEU A 16 16.66 8.05 -0.45
N GLU A 17 16.70 9.38 -0.31
CA GLU A 17 17.75 10.09 0.41
C GLU A 17 17.81 9.71 1.89
N GLY A 18 16.66 9.61 2.53
CA GLY A 18 16.51 9.30 3.96
C GLY A 18 16.55 7.81 4.29
N LYS A 19 16.61 6.91 3.29
CA LYS A 19 16.61 5.44 3.44
C LYS A 19 15.44 4.93 4.29
N TYR A 20 14.24 5.35 3.92
CA TYR A 20 12.98 4.87 4.49
C TYR A 20 11.97 4.61 3.37
N ALA A 21 10.89 3.91 3.67
CA ALA A 21 9.78 3.77 2.73
C ALA A 21 8.57 4.58 3.20
N VAL A 22 7.92 5.29 2.28
CA VAL A 22 6.63 5.93 2.52
C VAL A 22 5.57 4.85 2.69
N PRO A 23 4.80 4.87 3.79
CA PRO A 23 3.70 3.94 3.96
C PRO A 23 2.59 4.21 2.93
N ALA A 24 2.13 3.14 2.28
CA ALA A 24 0.95 3.17 1.44
C ALA A 24 -0.11 2.25 2.05
N TYR A 25 -1.05 2.88 2.76
CA TYR A 25 -2.10 2.17 3.48
C TYR A 25 -3.40 2.14 2.67
N ASN A 26 -3.92 0.92 2.44
CA ASN A 26 -5.24 0.74 1.85
C ASN A 26 -6.34 1.02 2.87
N PHE A 27 -7.41 1.65 2.41
CA PHE A 27 -8.62 1.87 3.23
C PHE A 27 -9.89 1.65 2.42
N ASN A 28 -10.96 1.26 3.11
CA ASN A 28 -12.26 0.97 2.51
C ASN A 28 -13.40 1.79 3.15
N ASN A 29 -13.18 2.35 4.34
CA ASN A 29 -14.19 3.06 5.11
C ASN A 29 -13.59 4.21 5.92
N MET A 30 -14.47 4.98 6.56
CA MET A 30 -14.10 6.17 7.34
C MET A 30 -13.20 5.82 8.54
N GLU A 31 -13.48 4.72 9.24
CA GLU A 31 -12.74 4.34 10.45
C GLU A 31 -11.29 3.94 10.12
N GLN A 32 -11.08 3.24 9.00
CA GLN A 32 -9.72 2.95 8.52
C GLN A 32 -9.00 4.23 8.14
N LEU A 33 -9.64 5.11 7.39
CA LEU A 33 -9.06 6.39 7.00
C LEU A 33 -8.65 7.23 8.21
N GLN A 34 -9.53 7.36 9.21
CA GLN A 34 -9.22 8.08 10.45
C GLN A 34 -8.04 7.45 11.20
N GLY A 35 -8.02 6.11 11.32
CA GLY A 35 -6.95 5.40 12.01
C GLY A 35 -5.60 5.59 11.33
N ILE A 36 -5.55 5.51 9.99
CA ILE A 36 -4.34 5.75 9.20
C ILE A 36 -3.83 7.18 9.39
N ILE A 37 -4.70 8.17 9.21
CA ILE A 37 -4.30 9.59 9.33
C ILE A 37 -3.82 9.91 10.74
N LEU A 38 -4.55 9.53 11.77
CA LEU A 38 -4.14 9.79 13.16
C LEU A 38 -2.82 9.10 13.50
N GLY A 39 -2.62 7.85 13.08
CA GLY A 39 -1.36 7.14 13.27
C GLY A 39 -0.18 7.81 12.56
N CYS A 40 -0.39 8.34 11.35
CA CYS A 40 0.64 9.07 10.62
C CYS A 40 0.91 10.46 11.22
N VAL A 41 -0.12 11.17 11.68
CA VAL A 41 0.02 12.45 12.40
C VAL A 41 0.83 12.25 13.68
N GLU A 42 0.46 11.27 14.52
CA GLU A 42 1.15 11.00 15.78
C GLU A 42 2.60 10.54 15.61
N SER A 43 2.89 9.80 14.54
CA SER A 43 4.26 9.39 14.18
C SER A 43 5.01 10.41 13.32
N ARG A 44 4.37 11.51 12.93
CA ARG A 44 4.94 12.53 12.01
C ARG A 44 5.50 11.89 10.72
N SER A 45 4.71 11.03 10.10
CA SER A 45 5.05 10.29 8.88
C SER A 45 4.29 10.84 7.68
N PRO A 46 4.94 10.98 6.51
CA PRO A 46 4.21 11.13 5.25
C PRO A 46 3.33 9.90 5.01
N VAL A 47 2.29 10.00 4.18
CA VAL A 47 1.39 8.87 3.91
C VAL A 47 0.85 8.89 2.48
N ILE A 48 0.74 7.72 1.89
CA ILE A 48 -0.05 7.45 0.69
C ILE A 48 -1.32 6.73 1.13
N LEU A 49 -2.45 7.39 0.96
CA LEU A 49 -3.77 6.81 1.09
C LEU A 49 -4.09 6.12 -0.22
N GLN A 50 -4.29 4.80 -0.21
CA GLN A 50 -4.55 4.10 -1.46
C GLN A 50 -5.85 3.30 -1.43
N VAL A 51 -6.46 3.20 -2.61
CA VAL A 51 -7.70 2.47 -2.85
C VAL A 51 -7.62 1.74 -4.18
N SER A 52 -8.04 0.47 -4.20
CA SER A 52 -8.28 -0.26 -5.43
C SER A 52 -9.56 0.21 -6.13
N GLY A 53 -9.78 -0.24 -7.36
CA GLY A 53 -11.02 0.01 -8.09
C GLY A 53 -12.26 -0.45 -7.33
N SER A 54 -12.19 -1.65 -6.72
CA SER A 54 -13.27 -2.21 -5.90
C SER A 54 -13.50 -1.43 -4.60
N ALA A 55 -12.45 -1.02 -3.90
CA ALA A 55 -12.56 -0.19 -2.71
C ALA A 55 -13.16 1.19 -3.03
N ARG A 56 -12.76 1.79 -4.15
CA ARG A 56 -13.34 3.06 -4.65
C ARG A 56 -14.85 2.91 -4.94
N LYS A 57 -15.25 1.82 -5.57
CA LYS A 57 -16.66 1.51 -5.85
C LYS A 57 -17.45 1.28 -4.55
N TYR A 58 -16.88 0.53 -3.61
CA TYR A 58 -17.50 0.28 -2.30
C TYR A 58 -17.72 1.57 -1.50
N ALA A 59 -16.71 2.43 -1.40
CA ALA A 59 -16.79 3.69 -0.67
C ALA A 59 -17.65 4.76 -1.35
N ASN A 60 -17.99 4.59 -2.61
CA ASN A 60 -18.56 5.56 -3.54
C ASN A 60 -17.55 6.69 -3.93
N PRO A 61 -17.31 6.90 -5.24
CA PRO A 61 -16.30 7.88 -5.71
C PRO A 61 -16.51 9.30 -5.22
N THR A 62 -17.77 9.74 -5.07
CA THR A 62 -18.08 11.08 -4.57
C THR A 62 -17.75 11.21 -3.07
N LEU A 63 -18.18 10.23 -2.26
CA LEU A 63 -17.86 10.22 -0.82
C LEU A 63 -16.35 10.12 -0.60
N LEU A 64 -15.65 9.27 -1.35
CA LEU A 64 -14.21 9.11 -1.26
C LEU A 64 -13.46 10.42 -1.48
N ARG A 65 -13.87 11.23 -2.47
CA ARG A 65 -13.29 12.55 -2.73
C ARG A 65 -13.37 13.45 -1.50
N TYR A 66 -14.55 13.56 -0.88
CA TYR A 66 -14.73 14.38 0.32
C TYR A 66 -14.07 13.79 1.56
N MET A 67 -14.00 12.47 1.67
CA MET A 67 -13.24 11.81 2.72
C MET A 67 -11.74 12.13 2.61
N ALA A 68 -11.17 12.14 1.42
CA ALA A 68 -9.78 12.52 1.21
C ALA A 68 -9.51 13.99 1.58
N MET A 69 -10.42 14.92 1.21
CA MET A 69 -10.35 16.32 1.66
C MET A 69 -10.43 16.41 3.20
N GLY A 70 -11.37 15.68 3.80
CA GLY A 70 -11.52 15.62 5.25
C GLY A 70 -10.28 15.07 5.96
N ALA A 71 -9.59 14.08 5.37
CA ALA A 71 -8.35 13.54 5.90
C ALA A 71 -7.24 14.60 5.95
N VAL A 72 -7.08 15.38 4.89
CA VAL A 72 -6.12 16.51 4.86
C VAL A 72 -6.45 17.54 5.91
N GLN A 73 -7.73 17.92 6.03
CA GLN A 73 -8.16 18.89 7.04
C GLN A 73 -7.96 18.34 8.47
N MET A 74 -8.28 17.08 8.70
CA MET A 74 -8.11 16.43 10.00
C MET A 74 -6.64 16.43 10.46
N ALA A 75 -5.69 16.21 9.54
CA ALA A 75 -4.27 16.30 9.84
C ALA A 75 -3.87 17.73 10.25
N LYS A 76 -4.34 18.76 9.53
CA LYS A 76 -4.11 20.15 9.86
C LYS A 76 -4.71 20.56 11.21
N ASP A 77 -5.94 20.14 11.50
CA ASP A 77 -6.62 20.39 12.77
C ASP A 77 -5.89 19.76 13.96
N ALA A 78 -5.21 18.62 13.73
CA ALA A 78 -4.33 18.00 14.70
C ALA A 78 -2.95 18.69 14.83
N GLY A 79 -2.73 19.78 14.11
CA GLY A 79 -1.48 20.55 14.16
C GLY A 79 -0.31 19.89 13.44
N ALA A 80 -0.58 18.97 12.51
CA ALA A 80 0.44 18.27 11.74
C ALA A 80 0.31 18.59 10.24
N ASP A 81 1.37 19.13 9.67
CA ASP A 81 1.49 19.32 8.22
C ASP A 81 2.28 18.17 7.62
N ILE A 82 1.62 17.00 7.52
CA ILE A 82 2.21 15.82 6.90
C ILE A 82 1.85 15.74 5.41
N PRO A 83 2.77 15.36 4.52
CA PRO A 83 2.46 15.11 3.11
C PRO A 83 1.48 13.94 2.96
N ILE A 84 0.36 14.15 2.27
CA ILE A 84 -0.68 13.15 2.02
C ILE A 84 -0.91 13.05 0.52
N ALA A 85 -0.74 11.85 -0.05
CA ALA A 85 -1.13 11.54 -1.42
C ALA A 85 -2.35 10.61 -1.43
N LEU A 86 -3.22 10.75 -2.44
CA LEU A 86 -4.30 9.81 -2.73
C LEU A 86 -3.94 9.05 -4.01
N HIS A 87 -3.89 7.72 -3.92
CA HIS A 87 -3.35 6.84 -4.94
C HIS A 87 -4.36 5.76 -5.37
N LEU A 88 -4.51 5.56 -6.69
CA LEU A 88 -5.17 4.39 -7.24
C LEU A 88 -4.20 3.21 -7.18
N ASP A 89 -4.60 2.16 -6.48
CA ASP A 89 -3.88 0.90 -6.35
C ASP A 89 -4.40 -0.13 -7.36
N HIS A 90 -3.52 -0.80 -8.10
CA HIS A 90 -3.85 -1.77 -9.15
C HIS A 90 -4.93 -1.31 -10.14
N GLY A 91 -4.74 -0.17 -10.77
CA GLY A 91 -5.60 0.27 -11.88
C GLY A 91 -5.47 -0.68 -13.07
N ASP A 92 -6.59 -1.24 -13.53
CA ASP A 92 -6.66 -2.24 -14.60
C ASP A 92 -6.79 -1.67 -16.02
N SER A 93 -7.05 -0.36 -16.10
CA SER A 93 -7.36 0.29 -17.39
C SER A 93 -7.03 1.78 -17.38
N PHE A 94 -6.81 2.31 -18.59
CA PHE A 94 -6.68 3.74 -18.81
C PHE A 94 -7.91 4.53 -18.33
N GLU A 95 -9.10 4.00 -18.57
CA GLU A 95 -10.38 4.61 -18.20
C GLU A 95 -10.50 4.76 -16.68
N LEU A 96 -10.11 3.76 -15.91
CA LEU A 96 -10.13 3.82 -14.46
C LEU A 96 -9.10 4.82 -13.94
N ALA A 97 -7.87 4.77 -14.44
CA ALA A 97 -6.81 5.72 -14.09
C ALA A 97 -7.23 7.17 -14.39
N ARG A 98 -7.75 7.43 -15.60
CA ARG A 98 -8.30 8.72 -16.00
C ARG A 98 -9.41 9.19 -15.05
N SER A 99 -10.39 8.32 -14.75
CA SER A 99 -11.50 8.65 -13.84
C SER A 99 -11.01 9.02 -12.45
N CYS A 100 -9.95 8.38 -11.95
CA CYS A 100 -9.33 8.72 -10.66
C CYS A 100 -8.62 10.08 -10.74
N ILE A 101 -7.82 10.32 -11.76
CA ILE A 101 -7.14 11.61 -11.99
C ILE A 101 -8.15 12.75 -12.06
N ASP A 102 -9.21 12.60 -12.86
CA ASP A 102 -10.26 13.62 -13.03
C ASP A 102 -11.06 13.85 -11.74
N SER A 103 -11.09 12.91 -10.80
CA SER A 103 -11.70 13.06 -9.47
C SER A 103 -10.74 13.55 -8.38
N GLY A 104 -9.50 13.92 -8.72
CA GLY A 104 -8.56 14.60 -7.83
C GLY A 104 -7.51 13.71 -7.17
N PHE A 105 -7.34 12.46 -7.63
CA PHE A 105 -6.19 11.64 -7.20
C PHE A 105 -4.88 12.32 -7.59
N SER A 106 -3.91 12.27 -6.71
CA SER A 106 -2.59 12.88 -6.92
C SER A 106 -1.54 11.87 -7.42
N SER A 107 -1.88 10.59 -7.42
CA SER A 107 -1.08 9.49 -7.93
C SER A 107 -1.97 8.35 -8.41
N VAL A 108 -1.56 7.62 -9.43
CA VAL A 108 -2.26 6.43 -9.93
C VAL A 108 -1.27 5.35 -10.30
N MET A 109 -1.69 4.09 -10.16
CA MET A 109 -0.96 2.94 -10.69
C MET A 109 -1.72 2.36 -11.88
N LEU A 110 -1.00 1.96 -12.91
CA LEU A 110 -1.47 1.04 -13.92
C LEU A 110 -0.76 -0.31 -13.77
N ASP A 111 -1.54 -1.34 -13.50
CA ASP A 111 -1.07 -2.72 -13.45
C ASP A 111 -1.33 -3.41 -14.79
N GLY A 112 -0.34 -3.33 -15.67
CA GLY A 112 -0.31 -4.05 -16.94
C GLY A 112 0.54 -5.32 -16.91
N SER A 113 0.96 -5.78 -15.72
CA SER A 113 1.91 -6.88 -15.53
C SER A 113 1.47 -8.23 -16.12
N HIS A 114 0.16 -8.43 -16.28
CA HIS A 114 -0.44 -9.61 -16.90
C HIS A 114 -0.39 -9.60 -18.46
N HIS A 115 -0.05 -8.46 -19.06
CA HIS A 115 0.15 -8.32 -20.51
C HIS A 115 1.60 -8.61 -20.92
N PRO A 116 1.86 -8.89 -22.21
CA PRO A 116 3.21 -8.83 -22.76
C PRO A 116 3.86 -7.46 -22.52
N PHE A 117 5.20 -7.43 -22.42
CA PHE A 117 5.98 -6.23 -22.11
C PHE A 117 5.59 -5.00 -22.94
N GLU A 118 5.52 -5.17 -24.26
CA GLU A 118 5.21 -4.09 -25.20
C GLU A 118 3.82 -3.50 -24.96
N LYS A 119 2.84 -4.37 -24.65
CA LYS A 119 1.48 -3.94 -24.37
C LYS A 119 1.38 -3.25 -23.01
N ASN A 120 2.06 -3.77 -21.98
CA ASN A 120 2.17 -3.11 -20.69
C ASN A 120 2.79 -1.71 -20.84
N ALA A 121 3.92 -1.60 -21.55
CA ALA A 121 4.58 -0.32 -21.79
C ALA A 121 3.68 0.67 -22.57
N GLU A 122 2.96 0.21 -23.60
CA GLU A 122 2.04 1.03 -24.38
C GLU A 122 0.94 1.66 -23.52
N ILE A 123 0.19 0.82 -22.76
CA ILE A 123 -0.93 1.31 -21.96
C ILE A 123 -0.46 2.16 -20.76
N THR A 124 0.67 1.80 -20.16
CA THR A 124 1.29 2.58 -19.09
C THR A 124 1.68 3.97 -19.58
N LYS A 125 2.29 4.06 -20.77
CA LYS A 125 2.65 5.35 -21.38
C LYS A 125 1.42 6.23 -21.65
N GLN A 126 0.32 5.66 -22.09
CA GLN A 126 -0.93 6.44 -22.28
C GLN A 126 -1.40 7.06 -20.95
N VAL A 127 -1.32 6.32 -19.84
CA VAL A 127 -1.64 6.84 -18.53
C VAL A 127 -0.66 7.93 -18.11
N VAL A 128 0.65 7.72 -18.32
CA VAL A 128 1.70 8.71 -18.01
C VAL A 128 1.44 10.03 -18.74
N ASP A 129 1.19 9.98 -20.06
CA ASP A 129 0.95 11.19 -20.85
C ASP A 129 -0.28 11.97 -20.37
N TYR A 130 -1.33 11.26 -19.95
CA TYR A 130 -2.53 11.89 -19.38
C TYR A 130 -2.31 12.47 -17.99
N ALA A 131 -1.62 11.74 -17.13
CA ALA A 131 -1.38 12.07 -15.73
C ALA A 131 -0.40 13.26 -15.59
N HIS A 132 0.73 13.21 -16.30
CA HIS A 132 1.76 14.24 -16.20
C HIS A 132 1.27 15.62 -16.66
N ALA A 133 0.37 15.69 -17.65
CA ALA A 133 -0.29 16.94 -18.05
C ALA A 133 -1.15 17.56 -16.91
N ARG A 134 -1.38 16.82 -15.81
CA ARG A 134 -2.18 17.22 -14.64
C ARG A 134 -1.39 17.16 -13.33
N GLU A 135 -0.06 17.06 -13.41
CA GLU A 135 0.86 16.97 -12.27
C GLU A 135 0.58 15.76 -11.34
N VAL A 136 0.01 14.67 -11.91
CA VAL A 136 -0.25 13.41 -11.22
C VAL A 136 0.87 12.44 -11.54
N THR A 137 1.39 11.75 -10.52
CA THR A 137 2.44 10.74 -10.68
C THR A 137 1.86 9.37 -11.04
N VAL A 138 2.64 8.58 -11.77
CA VAL A 138 2.25 7.24 -12.24
C VAL A 138 3.21 6.18 -11.75
N GLU A 139 2.65 5.12 -11.20
CA GLU A 139 3.33 3.87 -10.88
C GLU A 139 3.02 2.81 -11.95
N GLY A 140 4.04 2.11 -12.42
CA GLY A 140 3.90 0.94 -13.28
C GLY A 140 4.23 -0.33 -12.52
N GLU A 141 4.05 -1.50 -13.16
CA GLU A 141 4.43 -2.79 -12.60
C GLU A 141 5.13 -3.68 -13.62
N LEU A 142 6.22 -4.33 -13.20
CA LEU A 142 6.90 -5.41 -13.91
C LEU A 142 7.08 -6.63 -13.01
N GLY A 143 6.84 -7.80 -13.61
CA GLY A 143 6.72 -9.05 -12.87
C GLY A 143 5.27 -9.27 -12.42
N VAL A 144 4.96 -10.45 -11.91
CA VAL A 144 3.61 -10.82 -11.45
C VAL A 144 3.71 -11.33 -10.02
N LEU A 145 2.89 -10.79 -9.13
CA LEU A 145 2.77 -11.26 -7.76
C LEU A 145 1.65 -12.31 -7.66
N ALA A 146 1.96 -13.45 -7.02
CA ALA A 146 0.93 -14.43 -6.68
C ALA A 146 0.04 -13.94 -5.53
N GLY A 147 -1.09 -14.60 -5.33
CA GLY A 147 -2.05 -14.32 -4.27
C GLY A 147 -3.30 -13.61 -4.77
N VAL A 148 -4.16 -13.24 -3.83
CA VAL A 148 -5.43 -12.58 -4.11
C VAL A 148 -5.50 -11.27 -3.33
N GLU A 149 -5.70 -10.17 -4.03
CA GLU A 149 -5.97 -8.86 -3.45
C GLU A 149 -7.05 -8.18 -4.28
N ASP A 150 -8.21 -7.98 -3.68
CA ASP A 150 -9.40 -7.44 -4.32
C ASP A 150 -9.73 -8.14 -5.66
N GLU A 151 -9.49 -7.48 -6.80
CA GLU A 151 -9.77 -7.99 -8.16
C GLU A 151 -8.56 -8.69 -8.78
N VAL A 152 -7.37 -8.57 -8.17
CA VAL A 152 -6.13 -9.17 -8.68
C VAL A 152 -5.96 -10.57 -8.09
N SER A 153 -5.79 -11.57 -8.94
CA SER A 153 -5.58 -12.96 -8.55
C SER A 153 -4.63 -13.68 -9.50
N HIS A 154 -3.49 -14.15 -8.98
CA HIS A 154 -2.53 -14.95 -9.72
C HIS A 154 -2.10 -16.17 -8.92
N GLU A 155 -1.98 -17.33 -9.57
CA GLU A 155 -1.57 -18.57 -8.93
C GLU A 155 -0.05 -18.66 -8.69
N VAL A 156 0.73 -18.01 -9.57
CA VAL A 156 2.20 -18.10 -9.57
C VAL A 156 2.82 -16.71 -9.71
N SER A 157 3.86 -16.44 -8.92
CA SER A 157 4.67 -15.23 -9.08
C SER A 157 5.67 -15.38 -10.23
N HIS A 158 5.82 -14.32 -11.00
CA HIS A 158 6.92 -14.16 -11.96
C HIS A 158 7.80 -13.02 -11.51
N TYR A 159 9.04 -13.32 -11.15
CA TYR A 159 10.00 -12.31 -10.70
C TYR A 159 10.28 -11.30 -11.81
N THR A 160 10.46 -10.05 -11.41
CA THR A 160 10.89 -8.98 -12.30
C THR A 160 12.24 -9.31 -12.89
N LYS A 161 12.39 -9.10 -14.21
CA LYS A 161 13.67 -9.20 -14.91
C LYS A 161 14.35 -7.84 -14.91
N PRO A 162 15.48 -7.66 -14.21
CA PRO A 162 16.12 -6.34 -14.09
C PRO A 162 16.45 -5.69 -15.44
N ALA A 163 16.75 -6.47 -16.48
CA ALA A 163 17.05 -5.96 -17.82
C ALA A 163 15.84 -5.25 -18.48
N GLU A 164 14.61 -5.68 -18.17
CA GLU A 164 13.39 -5.06 -18.71
C GLU A 164 13.04 -3.74 -18.00
N VAL A 165 13.54 -3.52 -16.76
CA VAL A 165 13.21 -2.32 -15.96
C VAL A 165 13.74 -1.04 -16.62
N GLU A 166 14.97 -1.05 -17.08
CA GLU A 166 15.59 0.11 -17.72
C GLU A 166 14.83 0.55 -18.97
N GLU A 167 14.49 -0.41 -19.82
CA GLU A 167 13.71 -0.17 -21.04
C GLU A 167 12.30 0.33 -20.73
N PHE A 168 11.62 -0.28 -19.73
CA PHE A 168 10.28 0.09 -19.33
C PHE A 168 10.22 1.53 -18.77
N VAL A 169 11.12 1.87 -17.87
CA VAL A 169 11.20 3.20 -17.27
C VAL A 169 11.50 4.27 -18.31
N ALA A 170 12.47 4.01 -19.19
CA ALA A 170 12.84 4.95 -20.26
C ALA A 170 11.71 5.09 -21.30
N GLY A 171 11.04 4.01 -21.64
CA GLY A 171 9.98 3.99 -22.68
C GLY A 171 8.65 4.58 -22.20
N THR A 172 8.29 4.38 -20.95
CA THR A 172 7.00 4.81 -20.38
C THR A 172 7.05 6.17 -19.71
N GLY A 173 8.17 6.49 -19.04
CA GLY A 173 8.30 7.69 -18.24
C GLY A 173 7.55 7.63 -16.90
N VAL A 174 7.29 6.43 -16.36
CA VAL A 174 6.70 6.27 -15.02
C VAL A 174 7.55 6.91 -13.92
N ASP A 175 6.90 7.34 -12.83
CA ASP A 175 7.55 8.00 -11.69
C ASP A 175 8.05 6.99 -10.64
N SER A 176 7.47 5.79 -10.64
CA SER A 176 7.86 4.68 -9.77
C SER A 176 7.49 3.33 -10.39
N LEU A 177 8.11 2.26 -9.92
CA LEU A 177 7.89 0.92 -10.45
C LEU A 177 7.73 -0.11 -9.32
N ALA A 178 6.60 -0.80 -9.33
CA ALA A 178 6.39 -2.00 -8.54
C ALA A 178 7.14 -3.18 -9.16
N ILE A 179 7.86 -3.93 -8.32
CA ILE A 179 8.65 -5.10 -8.74
C ILE A 179 8.28 -6.34 -7.92
N SER A 180 8.35 -7.50 -8.57
CA SER A 180 8.15 -8.80 -7.95
C SER A 180 9.48 -9.41 -7.53
N ILE A 181 9.71 -9.50 -6.22
CA ILE A 181 10.92 -10.06 -5.60
C ILE A 181 10.61 -11.16 -4.56
N GLY A 182 9.40 -11.73 -4.59
CA GLY A 182 8.98 -12.80 -3.69
C GLY A 182 7.96 -12.37 -2.63
N THR A 183 7.41 -11.15 -2.72
CA THR A 183 6.19 -10.77 -2.01
C THR A 183 4.96 -11.40 -2.68
N SER A 184 3.82 -11.42 -1.98
CA SER A 184 2.58 -12.03 -2.47
C SER A 184 1.38 -11.31 -1.87
N HIS A 185 0.30 -11.20 -2.61
CA HIS A 185 -0.94 -10.57 -2.15
C HIS A 185 -1.69 -11.39 -1.09
N GLY A 186 -2.55 -10.72 -0.31
CA GLY A 186 -3.42 -11.34 0.69
C GLY A 186 -2.71 -11.77 1.99
N ALA A 187 -3.42 -12.53 2.82
CA ALA A 187 -2.95 -12.98 4.14
C ALA A 187 -2.30 -14.38 4.11
N TYR A 188 -2.40 -15.12 3.03
CA TYR A 188 -1.90 -16.48 2.87
C TYR A 188 -0.75 -16.53 1.86
N LYS A 189 0.30 -15.76 2.13
CA LYS A 189 1.37 -15.49 1.16
C LYS A 189 2.25 -16.72 0.88
N PHE A 190 2.38 -17.63 1.83
CA PHE A 190 3.28 -18.78 1.73
C PHE A 190 2.59 -20.05 2.23
N LYS A 191 2.77 -21.15 1.47
CA LYS A 191 2.38 -22.50 1.92
C LYS A 191 3.51 -23.09 2.77
N VAL A 192 3.69 -22.58 3.99
CA VAL A 192 4.68 -23.08 4.95
C VAL A 192 3.98 -23.87 6.06
N LYS A 193 4.60 -24.97 6.52
CA LYS A 193 4.12 -25.68 7.70
C LYS A 193 4.27 -24.77 8.94
N PRO A 194 3.45 -24.95 9.99
CA PRO A 194 3.64 -24.24 11.25
C PRO A 194 5.10 -24.30 11.73
N GLY A 195 5.73 -23.15 11.97
CA GLY A 195 7.15 -23.05 12.33
C GLY A 195 8.15 -23.15 11.17
N GLY A 196 7.68 -23.31 9.92
CA GLY A 196 8.51 -23.26 8.73
C GLY A 196 9.08 -21.87 8.45
N LYS A 197 10.25 -21.81 7.82
CA LYS A 197 10.86 -20.54 7.43
C LYS A 197 10.20 -20.01 6.16
N VAL A 198 9.82 -18.73 6.19
CA VAL A 198 9.39 -17.99 4.99
C VAL A 198 10.61 -17.81 4.08
N PRO A 199 10.47 -18.06 2.75
CA PRO A 199 11.55 -17.80 1.81
C PRO A 199 12.03 -16.35 1.89
N PRO A 200 13.34 -16.09 1.77
CA PRO A 200 13.83 -14.72 1.73
C PRO A 200 13.40 -14.01 0.45
N LEU A 201 13.17 -12.69 0.54
CA LEU A 201 12.99 -11.87 -0.63
C LEU A 201 14.25 -11.86 -1.51
N ARG A 202 14.07 -11.78 -2.81
CA ARG A 202 15.12 -11.73 -3.83
C ARG A 202 15.79 -10.34 -3.85
N PHE A 203 16.57 -10.05 -2.80
CA PHE A 203 17.32 -8.79 -2.72
C PHE A 203 18.34 -8.65 -3.84
N ASP A 204 18.82 -9.75 -4.41
CA ASP A 204 19.69 -9.76 -5.59
C ASP A 204 19.02 -9.08 -6.80
N ILE A 205 17.73 -9.31 -7.00
CA ILE A 205 16.94 -8.63 -8.05
C ILE A 205 16.81 -7.13 -7.73
N LEU A 206 16.47 -6.78 -6.48
CA LEU A 206 16.36 -5.38 -6.05
C LEU A 206 17.67 -4.62 -6.24
N GLU A 207 18.80 -5.23 -5.88
CA GLU A 207 20.14 -4.66 -6.04
C GLU A 207 20.52 -4.48 -7.50
N ASP A 208 20.18 -5.43 -8.38
CA ASP A 208 20.41 -5.30 -9.83
C ASP A 208 19.55 -4.20 -10.44
N VAL A 209 18.26 -4.12 -10.09
CA VAL A 209 17.36 -3.03 -10.51
C VAL A 209 17.93 -1.67 -10.06
N ALA A 210 18.27 -1.52 -8.77
CA ALA A 210 18.81 -0.27 -8.24
C ALA A 210 20.11 0.18 -8.93
N ARG A 211 20.92 -0.76 -9.40
CA ARG A 211 22.15 -0.46 -10.14
C ARG A 211 21.86 -0.01 -11.59
N ARG A 212 20.83 -0.56 -12.23
CA ARG A 212 20.44 -0.22 -13.62
C ARG A 212 19.74 1.12 -13.72
N VAL A 213 18.90 1.43 -12.74
CA VAL A 213 18.16 2.69 -12.65
C VAL A 213 18.45 3.41 -11.34
N PRO A 214 19.68 3.96 -11.18
CA PRO A 214 20.11 4.54 -9.92
C PRO A 214 19.24 5.75 -9.54
N GLY A 215 18.78 5.77 -8.29
CA GLY A 215 17.91 6.85 -7.78
C GLY A 215 16.46 6.80 -8.26
N PHE A 216 16.08 5.74 -8.98
CA PHE A 216 14.69 5.56 -9.41
C PHE A 216 13.85 4.90 -8.29
N PRO A 217 12.61 5.41 -8.03
CA PRO A 217 11.75 4.91 -6.97
C PRO A 217 11.21 3.50 -7.23
N ILE A 218 11.51 2.56 -6.34
CA ILE A 218 11.01 1.18 -6.36
C ILE A 218 9.93 0.98 -5.30
N VAL A 219 8.92 0.19 -5.65
CA VAL A 219 7.75 -0.08 -4.82
C VAL A 219 7.62 -1.58 -4.55
N LEU A 220 7.18 -1.95 -3.35
CA LEU A 220 6.80 -3.32 -3.01
C LEU A 220 5.31 -3.43 -2.73
N HIS A 221 4.63 -4.25 -3.53
CA HIS A 221 3.29 -4.74 -3.32
C HIS A 221 3.29 -6.08 -2.58
N GLY A 222 2.12 -6.50 -2.08
CA GLY A 222 2.00 -7.78 -1.37
C GLY A 222 2.88 -7.88 -0.13
N ALA A 223 3.20 -6.76 0.51
CA ALA A 223 4.23 -6.66 1.53
C ALA A 223 3.71 -6.60 2.98
N SER A 224 2.42 -6.85 3.23
CA SER A 224 1.89 -6.93 4.59
C SER A 224 2.56 -8.06 5.38
N ALA A 225 2.87 -7.80 6.66
CA ALA A 225 3.53 -8.77 7.52
C ALA A 225 2.57 -9.87 8.03
N VAL A 226 1.25 -9.64 7.91
CA VAL A 226 0.22 -10.54 8.47
C VAL A 226 0.53 -10.82 9.94
N VAL A 227 0.46 -9.75 10.74
CA VAL A 227 0.93 -9.73 12.13
C VAL A 227 0.38 -10.92 12.93
N PRO A 228 1.23 -11.82 13.43
CA PRO A 228 0.77 -13.08 14.04
C PRO A 228 -0.12 -12.90 15.27
N GLU A 229 0.02 -11.78 15.98
CA GLU A 229 -0.83 -11.47 17.14
C GLU A 229 -2.29 -11.29 16.75
N TYR A 230 -2.56 -10.55 15.66
CA TYR A 230 -3.93 -10.37 15.16
C TYR A 230 -4.51 -11.68 14.63
N VAL A 231 -3.72 -12.48 13.93
CA VAL A 231 -4.14 -13.82 13.47
C VAL A 231 -4.54 -14.71 14.66
N ARG A 232 -3.71 -14.76 15.71
CA ARG A 232 -4.04 -15.51 16.93
C ARG A 232 -5.30 -14.99 17.61
N MET A 233 -5.47 -13.66 17.69
CA MET A 233 -6.66 -13.06 18.30
C MET A 233 -7.92 -13.38 17.48
N ILE A 234 -7.86 -13.27 16.15
CA ILE A 234 -8.96 -13.62 15.25
C ILE A 234 -9.39 -15.09 15.47
N ASN A 235 -8.42 -16.01 15.47
CA ASN A 235 -8.69 -17.45 15.67
C ASN A 235 -9.26 -17.73 17.06
N ARG A 236 -8.71 -17.10 18.11
CA ARG A 236 -9.21 -17.23 19.49
C ARG A 236 -10.67 -16.82 19.62
N PHE A 237 -11.11 -15.80 18.87
CA PHE A 237 -12.46 -15.25 18.93
C PHE A 237 -13.35 -15.69 17.75
N GLY A 238 -13.20 -16.94 17.34
CA GLY A 238 -14.11 -17.62 16.40
C GLY A 238 -13.76 -17.43 14.92
N GLY A 239 -12.58 -16.92 14.60
CA GLY A 239 -12.06 -16.90 13.23
C GLY A 239 -11.42 -18.24 12.83
N LYS A 240 -11.04 -18.34 11.55
CA LYS A 240 -10.36 -19.51 10.96
C LYS A 240 -9.29 -19.05 9.98
N MET A 241 -8.16 -18.59 10.52
CA MET A 241 -7.00 -18.09 9.75
C MET A 241 -5.71 -18.82 10.18
N GLU A 242 -5.76 -20.16 10.24
CA GLU A 242 -4.68 -20.98 10.84
C GLU A 242 -3.38 -20.92 10.04
N ASP A 243 -3.47 -20.78 8.71
CA ASP A 243 -2.33 -20.79 7.79
C ASP A 243 -1.94 -19.39 7.28
N ALA A 244 -2.45 -18.34 7.92
CA ALA A 244 -2.12 -16.98 7.51
C ALA A 244 -0.67 -16.63 7.87
N VAL A 245 0.12 -16.28 6.86
CA VAL A 245 1.55 -15.96 6.99
C VAL A 245 1.92 -14.84 6.02
N GLY A 246 2.65 -13.84 6.51
CA GLY A 246 3.09 -12.68 5.74
C GLY A 246 4.60 -12.58 5.56
N ILE A 247 5.04 -11.40 5.13
CA ILE A 247 6.47 -11.10 4.97
C ILE A 247 7.07 -10.75 6.34
N PRO A 248 8.20 -11.34 6.75
CA PRO A 248 8.88 -10.94 7.97
C PRO A 248 9.26 -9.45 7.99
N GLU A 249 8.98 -8.76 9.09
CA GLU A 249 9.17 -7.31 9.20
C GLU A 249 10.64 -6.88 9.04
N GLU A 250 11.60 -7.74 9.45
CA GLU A 250 13.02 -7.48 9.22
C GLU A 250 13.40 -7.45 7.74
N GLN A 251 12.73 -8.23 6.89
CA GLN A 251 12.95 -8.16 5.44
C GLN A 251 12.37 -6.88 4.84
N LEU A 252 11.20 -6.46 5.31
CA LEU A 252 10.59 -5.18 4.91
C LEU A 252 11.46 -4.00 5.36
N ARG A 253 11.98 -4.04 6.58
CA ARG A 253 12.90 -3.01 7.08
C ARG A 253 14.19 -2.94 6.25
N LYS A 254 14.75 -4.08 5.86
CA LYS A 254 15.90 -4.14 4.96
C LYS A 254 15.57 -3.54 3.60
N ALA A 255 14.41 -3.85 3.03
CA ALA A 255 13.96 -3.29 1.75
C ALA A 255 13.80 -1.76 1.82
N ALA A 256 13.12 -1.25 2.86
CA ALA A 256 12.92 0.18 3.10
C ALA A 256 14.24 0.96 3.27
N GLY A 257 15.29 0.31 3.75
CA GLY A 257 16.65 0.89 3.86
C GLY A 257 17.45 0.90 2.56
N SER A 258 16.87 0.46 1.44
CA SER A 258 17.52 0.33 0.13
C SER A 258 16.88 1.27 -0.92
N ALA A 259 16.62 0.79 -2.12
CA ALA A 259 15.96 1.54 -3.20
C ALA A 259 14.42 1.53 -3.10
N VAL A 260 13.83 0.81 -2.14
CA VAL A 260 12.38 0.77 -1.93
C VAL A 260 11.92 2.01 -1.20
N CYS A 261 11.11 2.83 -1.86
CA CYS A 261 10.61 4.10 -1.32
C CYS A 261 9.11 4.09 -1.00
N LYS A 262 8.39 3.02 -1.36
CA LYS A 262 6.96 2.80 -1.02
C LYS A 262 6.74 1.33 -0.69
N ILE A 263 6.00 1.06 0.36
CA ILE A 263 5.57 -0.29 0.75
C ILE A 263 4.06 -0.28 0.98
N ASN A 264 3.36 -1.18 0.27
CA ASN A 264 1.91 -1.35 0.38
C ASN A 264 1.54 -2.18 1.61
N ILE A 265 0.60 -1.68 2.39
CA ILE A 265 0.09 -2.33 3.60
C ILE A 265 -1.44 -2.31 3.58
N ASP A 266 -2.06 -3.45 3.33
CA ASP A 266 -3.50 -3.65 3.37
C ASP A 266 -3.91 -4.69 4.43
N SER A 267 -3.47 -5.93 4.29
CA SER A 267 -3.89 -7.04 5.16
C SER A 267 -3.67 -6.75 6.65
N ASP A 268 -2.60 -6.08 7.03
CA ASP A 268 -2.32 -5.77 8.44
C ASP A 268 -3.40 -4.85 9.05
N GLY A 269 -3.88 -3.85 8.27
CA GLY A 269 -4.96 -2.97 8.70
C GLY A 269 -6.30 -3.70 8.83
N ARG A 270 -6.61 -4.56 7.88
CA ARG A 270 -7.82 -5.41 7.91
C ARG A 270 -7.79 -6.34 9.12
N LEU A 271 -6.65 -6.97 9.40
CA LEU A 271 -6.46 -7.89 10.53
C LEU A 271 -6.59 -7.19 11.87
N ALA A 272 -5.97 -6.02 12.04
CA ALA A 272 -6.03 -5.24 13.28
C ALA A 272 -7.48 -4.92 13.67
N MET A 273 -8.25 -4.39 12.72
CA MET A 273 -9.67 -4.06 12.96
C MET A 273 -10.52 -5.31 13.23
N THR A 274 -10.36 -6.35 12.41
CA THR A 274 -11.13 -7.60 12.53
C THR A 274 -10.87 -8.28 13.88
N ALA A 275 -9.62 -8.30 14.35
CA ALA A 275 -9.25 -8.89 15.63
C ALA A 275 -10.00 -8.25 16.80
N ILE A 276 -10.04 -6.93 16.85
CA ILE A 276 -10.71 -6.19 17.92
C ILE A 276 -12.23 -6.32 17.84
N ILE A 277 -12.81 -6.23 16.64
CA ILE A 277 -14.25 -6.39 16.47
C ILE A 277 -14.71 -7.78 16.93
N ARG A 278 -13.99 -8.85 16.53
CA ARG A 278 -14.31 -10.21 16.98
C ARG A 278 -14.18 -10.37 18.48
N LYS A 279 -13.12 -9.82 19.07
CA LYS A 279 -12.92 -9.82 20.54
C LYS A 279 -14.13 -9.19 21.24
N ILE A 280 -14.53 -8.01 20.82
CA ILE A 280 -15.65 -7.28 21.44
C ILE A 280 -16.95 -8.10 21.37
N PHE A 281 -17.29 -8.65 20.21
CA PHE A 281 -18.52 -9.44 20.08
C PHE A 281 -18.48 -10.77 20.85
N ALA A 282 -17.29 -11.36 21.03
CA ALA A 282 -17.13 -12.56 21.84
C ALA A 282 -17.21 -12.28 23.36
N GLU A 283 -16.63 -11.17 23.81
CA GLU A 283 -16.61 -10.77 25.23
C GLU A 283 -17.90 -10.05 25.66
N ASN A 284 -18.57 -9.37 24.75
CA ASN A 284 -19.86 -8.71 24.97
C ASN A 284 -20.85 -9.01 23.81
N PRO A 285 -21.48 -10.19 23.81
CA PRO A 285 -22.38 -10.60 22.71
C PRO A 285 -23.61 -9.72 22.52
N ALA A 286 -23.95 -8.90 23.50
CA ALA A 286 -25.08 -7.97 23.43
C ALA A 286 -24.73 -6.61 22.79
N GLU A 287 -23.46 -6.38 22.46
CA GLU A 287 -23.05 -5.10 21.87
C GLU A 287 -23.56 -4.96 20.42
N PHE A 288 -24.22 -3.84 20.13
CA PHE A 288 -24.76 -3.53 18.81
C PHE A 288 -24.52 -2.08 18.37
N ASP A 289 -23.91 -1.25 19.23
CA ASP A 289 -23.55 0.13 18.86
C ASP A 289 -22.25 0.15 18.06
N PRO A 290 -22.27 0.55 16.75
CA PRO A 290 -21.07 0.56 15.92
C PRO A 290 -19.93 1.39 16.51
N ARG A 291 -20.19 2.44 17.27
CA ARG A 291 -19.17 3.24 17.93
C ARG A 291 -18.39 2.45 18.98
N LYS A 292 -19.02 1.43 19.58
CA LYS A 292 -18.45 0.60 20.64
C LYS A 292 -17.55 -0.52 20.13
N TYR A 293 -17.66 -0.91 18.86
CA TYR A 293 -16.77 -1.90 18.25
C TYR A 293 -15.87 -1.33 17.17
N LEU A 294 -16.31 -0.31 16.40
CA LEU A 294 -15.44 0.35 15.42
C LEU A 294 -14.48 1.35 16.07
N GLY A 295 -14.88 2.04 17.14
CA GLY A 295 -14.00 2.95 17.87
C GLY A 295 -12.74 2.26 18.39
N PRO A 296 -12.83 1.21 19.22
CA PRO A 296 -11.67 0.46 19.67
C PRO A 296 -10.87 -0.20 18.53
N ALA A 297 -11.52 -0.63 17.43
CA ALA A 297 -10.85 -1.15 16.26
C ALA A 297 -9.99 -0.06 15.57
N ARG A 298 -10.50 1.17 15.47
CA ARG A 298 -9.74 2.32 14.97
C ARG A 298 -8.54 2.64 15.87
N GLU A 299 -8.71 2.63 17.18
CA GLU A 299 -7.60 2.87 18.14
C GLU A 299 -6.47 1.82 17.96
N GLU A 300 -6.83 0.56 17.71
CA GLU A 300 -5.83 -0.47 17.42
C GLU A 300 -5.12 -0.23 16.09
N LEU A 301 -5.86 0.22 15.07
CA LEU A 301 -5.28 0.59 13.79
C LEU A 301 -4.28 1.74 13.93
N ILE A 302 -4.58 2.77 14.73
CA ILE A 302 -3.64 3.87 15.04
C ILE A 302 -2.32 3.32 15.60
N LYS A 303 -2.39 2.42 16.57
CA LYS A 303 -1.19 1.80 17.17
C LYS A 303 -0.39 1.01 16.14
N MET A 304 -1.06 0.20 15.32
CA MET A 304 -0.42 -0.58 14.26
C MET A 304 0.29 0.32 13.26
N VAL A 305 -0.36 1.39 12.79
CA VAL A 305 0.23 2.37 11.86
C VAL A 305 1.47 3.01 12.45
N LYS A 306 1.41 3.50 13.69
CA LYS A 306 2.56 4.09 14.39
C LYS A 306 3.73 3.12 14.47
N LEU A 307 3.47 1.90 14.94
CA LEU A 307 4.50 0.87 15.07
C LEU A 307 5.16 0.56 13.72
N LYS A 308 4.37 0.40 12.65
CA LYS A 308 4.90 0.17 11.30
C LYS A 308 5.77 1.32 10.81
N ASN A 309 5.31 2.57 10.99
CA ASN A 309 6.07 3.75 10.59
C ASN A 309 7.41 3.87 11.33
N GLU A 310 7.44 3.51 12.62
CA GLU A 310 8.63 3.59 13.46
C GLU A 310 9.61 2.44 13.20
N THR A 311 9.13 1.19 13.23
CA THR A 311 10.01 0.01 13.31
C THR A 311 10.27 -0.67 11.97
N VAL A 312 9.32 -0.60 11.03
CA VAL A 312 9.40 -1.31 9.74
C VAL A 312 9.79 -0.37 8.62
N LEU A 313 9.05 0.72 8.45
CA LEU A 313 9.22 1.63 7.30
C LEU A 313 10.29 2.69 7.54
N GLY A 314 10.52 3.08 8.80
CA GLY A 314 11.43 4.15 9.17
C GLY A 314 10.97 5.54 8.75
N SER A 315 9.67 5.70 8.51
CA SER A 315 9.04 6.93 8.03
C SER A 315 8.62 7.88 9.16
N ALA A 316 8.63 7.44 10.42
CA ALA A 316 8.35 8.27 11.57
C ALA A 316 9.33 9.45 11.67
N GLY A 317 8.80 10.66 11.91
CA GLY A 317 9.59 11.90 11.96
C GLY A 317 10.12 12.38 10.61
N ARG A 318 9.55 11.90 9.47
CA ARG A 318 9.99 12.23 8.11
C ARG A 318 8.98 13.10 7.34
N ALA A 319 7.95 13.61 7.99
CA ALA A 319 7.01 14.55 7.43
C ALA A 319 7.58 15.95 7.28
#